data_64c18e01b026a808d82a67e7203d6a50
#
_entry.id   64c18e01b026a808d82a67e7203d6a50
#
_cell.length_a   1.000
_cell.length_b   1.000
_cell.length_c   1.000
_cell.angle_alpha   90.00
_cell.angle_beta   90.00
_cell.angle_gamma   90.00
#
_symmetry.space_group_name_H-M   'P 1'
#
loop_
_entity.id
_entity.type
_entity.pdbx_description
1 polymer ?
#
loop_
_entity_poly.entity_id
_entity_poly.type
_entity_poly.pdbx_seq_one_letter_code
_entity_poly.pdbx_strand_id
1 'polypeptide(L)'
;MHFAQPVTIRKNLALPQSSLYSPEPMLLKDKVALITGSGRGIGRAIARLFAHEGASVFLTARTHSELVSTNAEINKFGKAGFATGDLTSALDCARIVGAARRKFRRVDILVNNAGHYGPVVPIEDYPLAEFDEVLAVHLRAAFLLSKLVLPEMYGRGSGVVLNISSLSAKSAFAWGSAYAAAKAGMLGLTRVAAAEAARKGVRVNALCPGPVTETVMSQKLGATLAKKMGISQKEQLEGFLNTLLQGRAQTAEEIASAALFLCSDQSSAITGQSINVDGGAAFF
;
A
#
# COMPACT_ATOMS: atom_id res chain seq x y z
N MET A 1 41.34 -19.64 38.73
CA MET A 1 40.21 -18.73 39.05
C MET A 1 40.69 -17.29 38.84
N HIS A 2 40.40 -16.68 37.71
CA HIS A 2 40.69 -15.26 37.46
C HIS A 2 39.34 -14.52 37.48
N PHE A 3 39.17 -13.70 38.51
CA PHE A 3 38.00 -12.81 38.64
C PHE A 3 38.15 -11.64 37.66
N ALA A 4 37.18 -11.49 36.78
CA ALA A 4 37.07 -10.33 35.88
C ALA A 4 36.79 -9.06 36.70
N GLN A 5 37.56 -8.01 36.44
CA GLN A 5 37.35 -6.66 37.00
C GLN A 5 36.09 -6.02 36.43
N PRO A 6 35.33 -5.21 37.19
CA PRO A 6 34.11 -4.57 36.72
C PRO A 6 34.45 -3.43 35.72
N VAL A 7 33.77 -3.45 34.59
CA VAL A 7 33.82 -2.40 33.57
C VAL A 7 33.11 -1.15 34.11
N THR A 8 33.88 -0.08 34.34
CA THR A 8 33.33 1.22 34.72
C THR A 8 32.69 1.90 33.52
N ILE A 9 31.35 1.93 33.51
CA ILE A 9 30.58 2.68 32.51
C ILE A 9 30.76 4.18 32.82
N ARG A 10 31.46 4.91 31.97
CA ARG A 10 31.55 6.37 32.05
C ARG A 10 30.15 6.95 31.75
N LYS A 11 29.47 7.44 32.79
CA LYS A 11 28.37 8.38 32.67
C LYS A 11 28.97 9.70 32.20
N ASN A 12 28.67 10.13 30.98
CA ASN A 12 28.54 11.51 30.50
C ASN A 12 28.66 11.51 28.98
N LEU A 13 27.57 11.12 28.30
CA LEU A 13 27.25 11.68 26.99
C LEU A 13 26.10 12.67 27.23
N ALA A 14 26.44 13.90 27.52
CA ALA A 14 25.53 15.01 27.40
C ALA A 14 25.27 15.20 25.89
N LEU A 15 24.08 14.81 25.43
CA LEU A 15 23.60 15.14 24.10
C LEU A 15 23.50 16.66 24.02
N PRO A 16 23.90 17.31 22.91
CA PRO A 16 23.77 18.75 22.76
C PRO A 16 22.29 19.13 22.77
N GLN A 17 21.87 19.92 23.73
CA GLN A 17 20.47 20.35 23.95
C GLN A 17 19.96 21.41 22.95
N SER A 18 20.62 21.67 21.85
CA SER A 18 20.34 22.84 20.98
C SER A 18 19.98 22.51 19.53
N SER A 19 19.29 21.38 19.25
CA SER A 19 18.70 21.19 17.91
C SER A 19 17.38 20.41 17.86
N LEU A 20 16.62 20.34 18.95
CA LEU A 20 15.45 19.47 19.08
C LEU A 20 14.13 20.06 18.53
N TYR A 21 14.12 21.27 17.92
CA TYR A 21 12.90 21.88 17.42
C TYR A 21 13.09 22.66 16.10
N SER A 22 13.81 22.12 15.13
CA SER A 22 13.45 22.42 13.75
C SER A 22 12.30 21.49 13.36
N PRO A 23 11.19 21.98 12.77
CA PRO A 23 10.16 21.06 12.28
C PRO A 23 10.82 20.07 11.33
N GLU A 24 10.63 18.77 11.58
CA GLU A 24 11.20 17.75 10.69
C GLU A 24 10.78 18.05 9.25
N PRO A 25 11.70 17.99 8.28
CA PRO A 25 11.37 18.30 6.91
C PRO A 25 10.29 17.33 6.41
N MET A 26 9.22 17.84 5.82
CA MET A 26 8.16 17.02 5.20
C MET A 26 8.77 16.06 4.19
N LEU A 27 8.55 14.75 4.38
CA LEU A 27 9.22 13.67 3.64
C LEU A 27 8.83 13.61 2.14
N LEU A 28 7.67 14.16 1.77
CA LEU A 28 7.15 14.17 0.39
C LEU A 28 6.90 15.58 -0.14
N LYS A 29 7.62 16.59 0.41
CA LYS A 29 7.48 17.96 -0.03
C LYS A 29 7.60 18.08 -1.55
N ASP A 30 6.64 18.77 -2.18
CA ASP A 30 6.56 19.04 -3.62
C ASP A 30 6.44 17.79 -4.52
N LYS A 31 6.22 16.60 -3.97
CA LYS A 31 5.92 15.39 -4.74
C LYS A 31 4.44 15.35 -5.13
N VAL A 32 4.14 14.68 -6.24
CA VAL A 32 2.78 14.39 -6.69
C VAL A 32 2.54 12.89 -6.61
N ALA A 33 1.55 12.48 -5.80
CA ALA A 33 1.20 11.09 -5.60
C ALA A 33 -0.17 10.75 -6.21
N LEU A 34 -0.22 9.78 -7.13
CA LEU A 34 -1.45 9.15 -7.61
C LEU A 34 -1.72 7.90 -6.78
N ILE A 35 -2.87 7.86 -6.08
CA ILE A 35 -3.22 6.77 -5.16
C ILE A 35 -4.54 6.16 -5.58
N THR A 36 -4.54 4.86 -5.88
CA THR A 36 -5.74 4.13 -6.28
C THR A 36 -6.47 3.52 -5.08
N GLY A 37 -7.82 3.44 -5.15
CA GLY A 37 -8.63 2.98 -4.03
C GLY A 37 -8.57 3.90 -2.82
N SER A 38 -8.43 5.21 -3.04
CA SER A 38 -8.12 6.21 -2.03
C SER A 38 -9.35 6.87 -1.37
N GLY A 39 -10.56 6.36 -1.64
CA GLY A 39 -11.80 6.87 -1.02
C GLY A 39 -12.00 6.38 0.43
N ARG A 40 -11.38 5.27 0.82
CA ARG A 40 -11.53 4.65 2.16
C ARG A 40 -10.33 3.75 2.52
N GLY A 41 -10.31 3.23 3.75
CA GLY A 41 -9.35 2.24 4.25
C GLY A 41 -7.89 2.65 4.04
N ILE A 42 -7.05 1.69 3.70
CA ILE A 42 -5.59 1.88 3.51
C ILE A 42 -5.28 3.01 2.53
N GLY A 43 -5.95 3.06 1.38
CA GLY A 43 -5.69 4.10 0.37
C GLY A 43 -6.00 5.52 0.86
N ARG A 44 -7.08 5.69 1.66
CA ARG A 44 -7.39 6.99 2.30
C ARG A 44 -6.36 7.36 3.35
N ALA A 45 -5.93 6.42 4.19
CA ALA A 45 -4.90 6.65 5.20
C ALA A 45 -3.56 7.07 4.54
N ILE A 46 -3.14 6.38 3.47
CA ILE A 46 -1.96 6.76 2.69
C ILE A 46 -2.11 8.16 2.11
N ALA A 47 -3.26 8.47 1.50
CA ALA A 47 -3.50 9.79 0.89
C ALA A 47 -3.43 10.93 1.91
N ARG A 48 -4.02 10.74 3.09
CA ARG A 48 -3.98 11.72 4.19
C ARG A 48 -2.56 11.93 4.68
N LEU A 49 -1.84 10.86 4.98
CA LEU A 49 -0.47 10.94 5.48
C LEU A 49 0.48 11.58 4.45
N PHE A 50 0.38 11.20 3.16
CA PHE A 50 1.20 11.80 2.11
C PHE A 50 0.94 13.31 1.95
N ALA A 51 -0.32 13.73 2.08
CA ALA A 51 -0.67 15.14 2.04
C ALA A 51 -0.14 15.92 3.25
N HIS A 52 -0.16 15.32 4.46
CA HIS A 52 0.48 15.90 5.66
C HIS A 52 1.99 16.04 5.49
N GLU A 53 2.61 15.12 4.76
CA GLU A 53 4.04 15.13 4.43
C GLU A 53 4.39 15.97 3.19
N GLY A 54 3.49 16.84 2.77
CA GLY A 54 3.71 17.87 1.75
C GLY A 54 3.48 17.43 0.31
N ALA A 55 2.98 16.22 0.06
CA ALA A 55 2.62 15.80 -1.29
C ALA A 55 1.31 16.44 -1.77
N SER A 56 1.24 16.73 -3.07
CA SER A 56 -0.03 16.92 -3.77
C SER A 56 -0.59 15.54 -4.13
N VAL A 57 -1.81 15.19 -3.68
CA VAL A 57 -2.36 13.86 -3.87
C VAL A 57 -3.49 13.84 -4.90
N PHE A 58 -3.42 12.90 -5.85
CA PHE A 58 -4.49 12.64 -6.80
C PHE A 58 -5.18 11.32 -6.44
N LEU A 59 -6.47 11.41 -6.12
CA LEU A 59 -7.27 10.31 -5.60
C LEU A 59 -8.05 9.64 -6.73
N THR A 60 -8.18 8.32 -6.70
CA THR A 60 -9.10 7.62 -7.60
C THR A 60 -9.74 6.41 -6.94
N ALA A 61 -11.02 6.21 -7.20
CA ALA A 61 -11.85 5.08 -6.82
C ALA A 61 -13.12 5.04 -7.70
N ARG A 62 -13.93 4.00 -7.54
CA ARG A 62 -15.23 3.90 -8.23
C ARG A 62 -16.32 4.80 -7.60
N THR A 63 -16.28 4.94 -6.27
CA THR A 63 -17.31 5.66 -5.49
C THR A 63 -17.02 7.15 -5.42
N HIS A 64 -17.81 7.95 -6.13
CA HIS A 64 -17.65 9.41 -6.20
C HIS A 64 -17.76 10.08 -4.83
N SER A 65 -18.77 9.73 -4.03
CA SER A 65 -19.01 10.33 -2.70
C SER A 65 -17.84 10.13 -1.73
N GLU A 66 -17.21 8.95 -1.73
CA GLU A 66 -16.02 8.68 -0.92
C GLU A 66 -14.83 9.56 -1.33
N LEU A 67 -14.63 9.77 -2.64
CA LEU A 67 -13.58 10.64 -3.16
C LEU A 67 -13.83 12.11 -2.82
N VAL A 68 -15.08 12.59 -2.95
CA VAL A 68 -15.46 13.95 -2.55
C VAL A 68 -15.14 14.19 -1.07
N SER A 69 -15.53 13.25 -0.20
CA SER A 69 -15.27 13.33 1.24
C SER A 69 -13.77 13.39 1.54
N THR A 70 -12.98 12.46 1.00
CA THR A 70 -11.53 12.40 1.22
C THR A 70 -10.82 13.63 0.65
N ASN A 71 -11.21 14.08 -0.54
CA ASN A 71 -10.67 15.28 -1.17
C ASN A 71 -10.95 16.56 -0.36
N ALA A 72 -12.18 16.71 0.14
CA ALA A 72 -12.56 17.84 0.98
C ALA A 72 -11.81 17.85 2.32
N GLU A 73 -11.61 16.68 2.91
CA GLU A 73 -10.81 16.52 4.13
C GLU A 73 -9.37 16.96 3.91
N ILE A 74 -8.72 16.44 2.88
CA ILE A 74 -7.29 16.72 2.61
C ILE A 74 -7.09 18.18 2.23
N ASN A 75 -7.99 18.80 1.47
CA ASN A 75 -7.86 20.20 1.07
C ASN A 75 -7.98 21.20 2.23
N LYS A 76 -8.22 20.76 3.47
CA LYS A 76 -8.15 21.61 4.67
C LYS A 76 -6.70 21.86 5.12
N PHE A 77 -5.75 20.99 4.75
CA PHE A 77 -4.35 21.07 5.20
C PHE A 77 -3.31 20.77 4.11
N GLY A 78 -3.74 20.30 2.94
CA GLY A 78 -2.86 19.92 1.83
C GLY A 78 -3.50 20.23 0.48
N LYS A 79 -3.00 19.56 -0.57
CA LYS A 79 -3.49 19.73 -1.93
C LYS A 79 -4.01 18.39 -2.46
N ALA A 80 -5.30 18.31 -2.80
CA ALA A 80 -5.88 17.13 -3.40
C ALA A 80 -6.66 17.44 -4.69
N GLY A 81 -6.77 16.43 -5.54
CA GLY A 81 -7.66 16.37 -6.68
C GLY A 81 -8.10 14.94 -6.89
N PHE A 82 -9.15 14.70 -7.65
CA PHE A 82 -9.62 13.34 -7.87
C PHE A 82 -10.26 13.13 -9.25
N ALA A 83 -10.35 11.87 -9.64
CA ALA A 83 -11.23 11.39 -10.72
C ALA A 83 -11.78 10.00 -10.35
N THR A 84 -13.08 9.80 -10.56
CA THR A 84 -13.69 8.46 -10.50
C THR A 84 -13.28 7.64 -11.71
N GLY A 85 -13.19 6.32 -11.56
CA GLY A 85 -12.98 5.43 -12.69
C GLY A 85 -12.92 3.97 -12.28
N ASP A 86 -13.14 3.11 -13.26
CA ASP A 86 -12.98 1.66 -13.13
C ASP A 86 -11.59 1.25 -13.66
N LEU A 87 -10.75 0.74 -12.78
CA LEU A 87 -9.38 0.33 -13.14
C LEU A 87 -9.32 -0.95 -13.96
N THR A 88 -10.43 -1.66 -14.13
CA THR A 88 -10.53 -2.75 -15.12
C THR A 88 -10.57 -2.23 -16.55
N SER A 89 -10.87 -0.95 -16.75
CA SER A 89 -10.86 -0.25 -18.04
C SER A 89 -9.52 0.42 -18.32
N ALA A 90 -8.87 0.04 -19.43
CA ALA A 90 -7.65 0.70 -19.88
C ALA A 90 -7.86 2.19 -20.23
N LEU A 91 -9.04 2.53 -20.75
CA LEU A 91 -9.41 3.92 -21.06
C LEU A 91 -9.53 4.74 -19.78
N ASP A 92 -10.14 4.20 -18.72
CA ASP A 92 -10.23 4.88 -17.44
C ASP A 92 -8.86 5.04 -16.77
N CYS A 93 -8.00 4.03 -16.84
CA CYS A 93 -6.61 4.17 -16.36
C CYS A 93 -5.89 5.34 -17.07
N ALA A 94 -6.00 5.43 -18.38
CA ALA A 94 -5.39 6.53 -19.16
C ALA A 94 -6.01 7.89 -18.80
N ARG A 95 -7.35 7.96 -18.66
CA ARG A 95 -8.08 9.16 -18.28
C ARG A 95 -7.69 9.67 -16.89
N ILE A 96 -7.53 8.74 -15.92
CA ILE A 96 -7.12 9.06 -14.54
C ILE A 96 -5.71 9.64 -14.51
N VAL A 97 -4.74 8.98 -15.16
CA VAL A 97 -3.36 9.48 -15.25
C VAL A 97 -3.32 10.83 -15.96
N GLY A 98 -4.08 10.99 -17.07
CA GLY A 98 -4.22 12.26 -17.76
C GLY A 98 -4.81 13.37 -16.89
N ALA A 99 -5.82 13.05 -16.04
CA ALA A 99 -6.42 14.00 -15.11
C ALA A 99 -5.43 14.42 -14.00
N ALA A 100 -4.64 13.49 -13.45
CA ALA A 100 -3.60 13.78 -12.48
C ALA A 100 -2.55 14.74 -13.08
N ARG A 101 -2.10 14.49 -14.32
CA ARG A 101 -1.17 15.36 -15.04
C ARG A 101 -1.75 16.74 -15.35
N ARG A 102 -3.00 16.82 -15.74
CA ARG A 102 -3.66 18.14 -15.94
C ARG A 102 -3.72 18.95 -14.66
N LYS A 103 -4.01 18.28 -13.51
CA LYS A 103 -4.14 18.95 -12.21
C LYS A 103 -2.80 19.38 -11.62
N PHE A 104 -1.79 18.46 -11.65
CA PHE A 104 -0.53 18.64 -10.91
C PHE A 104 0.73 18.58 -11.79
N ARG A 105 0.56 18.51 -13.11
CA ARG A 105 1.63 18.53 -14.13
C ARG A 105 2.43 17.23 -14.27
N ARG A 106 2.54 16.41 -13.23
CA ARG A 106 3.35 15.17 -13.21
C ARG A 106 2.78 14.14 -12.25
N VAL A 107 3.36 12.95 -12.25
CA VAL A 107 3.19 11.93 -11.21
C VAL A 107 4.58 11.48 -10.76
N ASP A 108 4.94 11.73 -9.50
CA ASP A 108 6.22 11.31 -8.92
C ASP A 108 6.09 9.99 -8.18
N ILE A 109 4.92 9.72 -7.62
CA ILE A 109 4.62 8.52 -6.84
C ILE A 109 3.33 7.90 -7.36
N LEU A 110 3.37 6.61 -7.69
CA LEU A 110 2.18 5.81 -7.98
C LEU A 110 1.98 4.78 -6.86
N VAL A 111 0.81 4.81 -6.20
CA VAL A 111 0.39 3.79 -5.24
C VAL A 111 -0.74 2.96 -5.82
N ASN A 112 -0.44 1.72 -6.22
CA ASN A 112 -1.40 0.74 -6.68
C ASN A 112 -2.00 0.01 -5.47
N ASN A 113 -3.12 0.55 -4.94
CA ASN A 113 -3.78 0.03 -3.73
C ASN A 113 -5.20 -0.50 -4.01
N ALA A 114 -5.87 -0.05 -5.06
CA ALA A 114 -7.25 -0.45 -5.35
C ALA A 114 -7.42 -1.96 -5.47
N GLY A 115 -8.57 -2.46 -5.00
CA GLY A 115 -8.94 -3.86 -5.15
C GLY A 115 -10.08 -4.29 -4.25
N HIS A 116 -10.49 -5.54 -4.43
CA HIS A 116 -11.46 -6.26 -3.60
C HIS A 116 -11.05 -7.74 -3.48
N TYR A 117 -11.63 -8.46 -2.52
CA TYR A 117 -11.22 -9.86 -2.28
C TYR A 117 -11.77 -10.83 -3.32
N GLY A 118 -12.93 -10.52 -3.90
CA GLY A 118 -13.69 -11.44 -4.74
C GLY A 118 -14.49 -12.46 -3.91
N PRO A 119 -15.07 -13.48 -4.57
CA PRO A 119 -15.77 -14.59 -3.92
C PRO A 119 -14.86 -15.40 -2.98
N VAL A 120 -15.44 -15.89 -1.89
CA VAL A 120 -14.77 -16.78 -0.92
C VAL A 120 -15.30 -18.19 -1.14
N VAL A 121 -14.75 -18.90 -2.10
CA VAL A 121 -15.21 -20.23 -2.54
C VAL A 121 -14.04 -21.15 -2.88
N PRO A 122 -14.21 -22.48 -2.86
CA PRO A 122 -13.20 -23.42 -3.33
C PRO A 122 -12.79 -23.14 -4.79
N ILE A 123 -11.62 -23.59 -5.19
CA ILE A 123 -11.07 -23.29 -6.52
C ILE A 123 -11.94 -23.87 -7.65
N GLU A 124 -12.50 -25.06 -7.45
CA GLU A 124 -13.39 -25.76 -8.38
C GLU A 124 -14.72 -25.04 -8.61
N ASP A 125 -15.17 -24.26 -7.61
CA ASP A 125 -16.43 -23.49 -7.66
C ASP A 125 -16.21 -22.01 -8.00
N TYR A 126 -14.96 -21.58 -8.28
CA TYR A 126 -14.67 -20.17 -8.48
C TYR A 126 -15.17 -19.69 -9.85
N PRO A 127 -16.11 -18.71 -9.92
CA PRO A 127 -16.63 -18.22 -11.20
C PRO A 127 -15.52 -17.57 -12.02
N LEU A 128 -15.33 -17.99 -13.27
CA LEU A 128 -14.27 -17.48 -14.15
C LEU A 128 -14.32 -15.97 -14.34
N ALA A 129 -15.51 -15.40 -14.54
CA ALA A 129 -15.67 -13.95 -14.71
C ALA A 129 -15.20 -13.15 -13.47
N GLU A 130 -15.46 -13.65 -12.27
CA GLU A 130 -15.01 -13.05 -11.01
C GLU A 130 -13.47 -13.21 -10.82
N PHE A 131 -12.93 -14.34 -11.26
CA PHE A 131 -11.47 -14.56 -11.29
C PHE A 131 -10.81 -13.50 -12.17
N ASP A 132 -11.31 -13.33 -13.40
CA ASP A 132 -10.79 -12.34 -14.36
C ASP A 132 -10.92 -10.90 -13.84
N GLU A 133 -12.05 -10.55 -13.19
CA GLU A 133 -12.25 -9.22 -12.59
C GLU A 133 -11.24 -8.95 -11.47
N VAL A 134 -11.01 -9.92 -10.57
CA VAL A 134 -10.02 -9.78 -9.49
C VAL A 134 -8.62 -9.57 -10.07
N LEU A 135 -8.21 -10.37 -11.07
CA LEU A 135 -6.93 -10.17 -11.73
C LEU A 135 -6.86 -8.81 -12.44
N ALA A 136 -7.94 -8.40 -13.08
CA ALA A 136 -7.99 -7.13 -13.80
C ALA A 136 -7.81 -5.92 -12.87
N VAL A 137 -8.52 -5.88 -11.72
CA VAL A 137 -8.47 -4.72 -10.81
C VAL A 137 -7.17 -4.67 -10.01
N HIS A 138 -6.54 -5.81 -9.71
CA HIS A 138 -5.29 -5.83 -8.94
C HIS A 138 -4.05 -5.82 -9.83
N LEU A 139 -3.85 -6.87 -10.63
CA LEU A 139 -2.62 -7.09 -11.36
C LEU A 139 -2.57 -6.31 -12.67
N ARG A 140 -3.61 -6.45 -13.51
CA ARG A 140 -3.64 -5.76 -14.82
C ARG A 140 -3.70 -4.24 -14.63
N ALA A 141 -4.45 -3.73 -13.68
CA ALA A 141 -4.51 -2.30 -13.38
C ALA A 141 -3.16 -1.74 -12.91
N ALA A 142 -2.45 -2.44 -12.00
CA ALA A 142 -1.11 -2.04 -11.57
C ALA A 142 -0.13 -2.00 -12.75
N PHE A 143 -0.19 -2.99 -13.65
CA PHE A 143 0.61 -2.99 -14.88
C PHE A 143 0.26 -1.78 -15.77
N LEU A 144 -1.03 -1.53 -16.05
CA LEU A 144 -1.47 -0.44 -16.94
C LEU A 144 -1.08 0.92 -16.41
N LEU A 145 -1.30 1.18 -15.11
CA LEU A 145 -0.93 2.46 -14.50
C LEU A 145 0.59 2.64 -14.47
N SER A 146 1.36 1.60 -14.14
CA SER A 146 2.82 1.64 -14.20
C SER A 146 3.32 1.93 -15.62
N LYS A 147 2.78 1.24 -16.63
CA LYS A 147 3.08 1.49 -18.05
C LYS A 147 2.85 2.95 -18.46
N LEU A 148 1.81 3.59 -17.90
CA LEU A 148 1.47 4.98 -18.22
C LEU A 148 2.38 5.99 -17.53
N VAL A 149 2.85 5.75 -16.29
CA VAL A 149 3.63 6.74 -15.53
C VAL A 149 5.14 6.57 -15.66
N LEU A 150 5.65 5.35 -15.84
CA LEU A 150 7.08 5.05 -15.88
C LEU A 150 7.86 5.82 -16.97
N PRO A 151 7.36 6.01 -18.21
CA PRO A 151 8.11 6.76 -19.22
C PRO A 151 8.45 8.19 -18.79
N GLU A 152 7.51 8.86 -18.12
CA GLU A 152 7.73 10.21 -17.61
C GLU A 152 8.70 10.22 -16.42
N MET A 153 8.59 9.24 -15.51
CA MET A 153 9.52 9.06 -14.40
C MET A 153 10.95 8.81 -14.91
N TYR A 154 11.11 7.98 -15.95
CA TYR A 154 12.40 7.72 -16.61
C TYR A 154 13.01 8.98 -17.23
N GLY A 155 12.20 9.80 -17.90
CA GLY A 155 12.66 11.05 -18.51
C GLY A 155 13.16 12.07 -17.48
N ARG A 156 12.66 11.99 -16.23
CA ARG A 156 13.11 12.85 -15.12
C ARG A 156 14.25 12.24 -14.29
N GLY A 157 14.54 10.96 -14.47
CA GLY A 157 15.48 10.24 -13.60
C GLY A 157 15.02 10.10 -12.16
N SER A 158 13.70 10.14 -11.90
CA SER A 158 13.15 10.11 -10.54
C SER A 158 11.70 9.64 -10.54
N GLY A 159 11.35 8.76 -9.61
CA GLY A 159 9.98 8.29 -9.40
C GLY A 159 9.91 7.10 -8.43
N VAL A 160 8.71 6.85 -7.92
CA VAL A 160 8.44 5.68 -7.07
C VAL A 160 7.13 5.04 -7.47
N VAL A 161 7.13 3.71 -7.61
CA VAL A 161 5.92 2.89 -7.71
C VAL A 161 5.83 2.00 -6.47
N LEU A 162 4.73 2.08 -5.76
CA LEU A 162 4.43 1.22 -4.61
C LEU A 162 3.19 0.38 -4.92
N ASN A 163 3.36 -0.94 -4.90
CA ASN A 163 2.30 -1.91 -5.08
C ASN A 163 1.82 -2.42 -3.72
N ILE A 164 0.56 -2.17 -3.36
CA ILE A 164 -0.04 -2.74 -2.14
C ILE A 164 -0.48 -4.17 -2.45
N SER A 165 0.39 -5.10 -2.13
CA SER A 165 0.12 -6.53 -2.24
C SER A 165 -0.66 -7.04 -1.03
N SER A 166 -0.31 -8.14 -0.43
CA SER A 166 -0.98 -8.75 0.73
C SER A 166 -0.13 -9.86 1.33
N LEU A 167 -0.37 -10.19 2.59
CA LEU A 167 0.06 -11.45 3.19
C LEU A 167 -0.38 -12.66 2.34
N SER A 168 -1.56 -12.60 1.69
CA SER A 168 -2.05 -13.66 0.79
C SER A 168 -1.18 -13.91 -0.45
N ALA A 169 -0.22 -13.04 -0.75
CA ALA A 169 0.77 -13.28 -1.80
C ALA A 169 1.90 -14.24 -1.36
N LYS A 170 2.03 -14.47 -0.06
CA LYS A 170 3.14 -15.21 0.57
C LYS A 170 2.66 -16.40 1.41
N SER A 171 1.41 -16.37 1.87
CA SER A 171 0.81 -17.40 2.71
C SER A 171 -0.44 -17.98 2.07
N ALA A 172 -0.70 -19.26 2.30
CA ALA A 172 -1.87 -19.93 1.76
C ALA A 172 -3.09 -19.69 2.63
N PHE A 173 -4.15 -19.14 2.03
CA PHE A 173 -5.46 -18.99 2.64
C PHE A 173 -6.49 -19.66 1.74
N ALA A 174 -7.20 -20.66 2.28
CA ALA A 174 -8.27 -21.33 1.53
C ALA A 174 -9.33 -20.33 1.04
N TRP A 175 -9.97 -20.65 -0.09
CA TRP A 175 -11.10 -19.90 -0.70
C TRP A 175 -10.76 -18.52 -1.25
N GLY A 176 -9.49 -18.16 -1.41
CA GLY A 176 -9.06 -16.86 -1.92
C GLY A 176 -8.18 -16.97 -3.18
N SER A 177 -8.42 -17.94 -4.07
CA SER A 177 -7.53 -18.28 -5.19
C SER A 177 -7.22 -17.11 -6.11
N ALA A 178 -8.23 -16.37 -6.59
CA ALA A 178 -8.01 -15.22 -7.48
C ALA A 178 -7.25 -14.08 -6.80
N TYR A 179 -7.60 -13.77 -5.54
CA TYR A 179 -6.94 -12.72 -4.78
C TYR A 179 -5.46 -13.06 -4.52
N ALA A 180 -5.20 -14.29 -4.05
CA ALA A 180 -3.83 -14.75 -3.82
C ALA A 180 -2.99 -14.75 -5.11
N ALA A 181 -3.55 -15.26 -6.22
CA ALA A 181 -2.89 -15.24 -7.52
C ALA A 181 -2.57 -13.81 -7.99
N ALA A 182 -3.53 -12.88 -7.90
CA ALA A 182 -3.32 -11.49 -8.27
C ALA A 182 -2.25 -10.82 -7.41
N LYS A 183 -2.28 -11.03 -6.08
CA LYS A 183 -1.32 -10.42 -5.14
C LYS A 183 0.08 -11.02 -5.27
N ALA A 184 0.20 -12.32 -5.52
CA ALA A 184 1.47 -12.96 -5.85
C ALA A 184 2.02 -12.47 -7.20
N GLY A 185 1.17 -12.33 -8.22
CA GLY A 185 1.53 -11.74 -9.51
C GLY A 185 2.06 -10.31 -9.39
N MET A 186 1.51 -9.49 -8.46
CA MET A 186 2.03 -8.16 -8.18
C MET A 186 3.48 -8.17 -7.66
N LEU A 187 3.89 -9.19 -6.90
CA LEU A 187 5.30 -9.32 -6.46
C LEU A 187 6.21 -9.62 -7.65
N GLY A 188 5.77 -10.46 -8.59
CA GLY A 188 6.48 -10.70 -9.85
C GLY A 188 6.63 -9.41 -10.68
N LEU A 189 5.53 -8.69 -10.89
CA LEU A 189 5.51 -7.40 -11.57
C LEU A 189 6.45 -6.38 -10.90
N THR A 190 6.45 -6.32 -9.57
CA THR A 190 7.33 -5.42 -8.79
C THR A 190 8.80 -5.68 -9.09
N ARG A 191 9.23 -6.95 -9.06
CA ARG A 191 10.64 -7.32 -9.32
C ARG A 191 11.08 -6.96 -10.73
N VAL A 192 10.27 -7.28 -11.74
CA VAL A 192 10.60 -6.97 -13.15
C VAL A 192 10.64 -5.45 -13.37
N ALA A 193 9.62 -4.73 -12.90
CA ALA A 193 9.58 -3.28 -13.05
C ALA A 193 10.75 -2.60 -12.32
N ALA A 194 11.17 -3.10 -11.14
CA ALA A 194 12.34 -2.59 -10.43
C ALA A 194 13.65 -2.82 -11.23
N ALA A 195 13.82 -4.01 -11.79
CA ALA A 195 15.00 -4.32 -12.59
C ALA A 195 15.14 -3.41 -13.84
N GLU A 196 14.00 -3.08 -14.49
CA GLU A 196 13.96 -2.20 -15.66
C GLU A 196 14.15 -0.71 -15.30
N ALA A 197 13.74 -0.32 -14.08
CA ALA A 197 13.60 1.07 -13.66
C ALA A 197 14.81 1.60 -12.85
N ALA A 198 15.53 0.73 -12.12
CA ALA A 198 16.53 1.15 -11.14
C ALA A 198 17.62 2.05 -11.73
N ARG A 199 18.19 1.69 -12.87
CA ARG A 199 19.23 2.50 -13.55
C ARG A 199 18.71 3.80 -14.16
N LYS A 200 17.38 3.98 -14.16
CA LYS A 200 16.69 5.20 -14.63
C LYS A 200 16.23 6.06 -13.45
N GLY A 201 16.76 5.80 -12.24
CA GLY A 201 16.46 6.58 -11.03
C GLY A 201 15.05 6.36 -10.48
N VAL A 202 14.37 5.25 -10.82
CA VAL A 202 13.02 4.95 -10.35
C VAL A 202 13.03 3.69 -9.47
N ARG A 203 12.37 3.76 -8.31
CA ARG A 203 12.24 2.64 -7.38
C ARG A 203 10.85 2.02 -7.51
N VAL A 204 10.79 0.70 -7.44
CA VAL A 204 9.52 -0.04 -7.45
C VAL A 204 9.56 -1.08 -6.34
N ASN A 205 8.62 -0.99 -5.39
CA ASN A 205 8.50 -1.91 -4.27
C ASN A 205 7.07 -2.38 -4.06
N ALA A 206 6.91 -3.45 -3.30
CA ALA A 206 5.62 -3.93 -2.83
C ALA A 206 5.54 -3.86 -1.31
N LEU A 207 4.35 -3.57 -0.79
CA LEU A 207 3.99 -3.68 0.61
C LEU A 207 3.00 -4.83 0.77
N CYS A 208 3.20 -5.70 1.75
CA CYS A 208 2.36 -6.85 2.03
C CYS A 208 1.68 -6.67 3.39
N PRO A 209 0.51 -6.01 3.45
CA PRO A 209 -0.25 -5.87 4.68
C PRO A 209 -0.75 -7.22 5.20
N GLY A 210 -0.77 -7.37 6.52
CA GLY A 210 -1.56 -8.36 7.22
C GLY A 210 -3.03 -7.94 7.38
N PRO A 211 -3.72 -8.41 8.41
CA PRO A 211 -5.12 -8.07 8.64
C PRO A 211 -5.27 -6.61 9.09
N VAL A 212 -6.04 -5.82 8.34
CA VAL A 212 -6.46 -4.46 8.69
C VAL A 212 -7.97 -4.49 8.92
N THR A 213 -8.37 -4.87 10.13
CA THR A 213 -9.74 -5.29 10.47
C THR A 213 -10.79 -4.17 10.41
N GLU A 214 -10.37 -2.92 10.45
CA GLU A 214 -11.24 -1.75 10.32
C GLU A 214 -11.70 -1.50 8.87
N THR A 215 -11.09 -2.16 7.88
CA THR A 215 -11.50 -1.98 6.48
C THR A 215 -12.77 -2.76 6.15
N VAL A 216 -13.60 -2.18 5.28
CA VAL A 216 -14.84 -2.85 4.80
C VAL A 216 -14.54 -4.20 4.14
N MET A 217 -13.41 -4.31 3.44
CA MET A 217 -12.97 -5.56 2.82
C MET A 217 -12.72 -6.64 3.88
N SER A 218 -11.96 -6.33 4.93
CA SER A 218 -11.63 -7.27 6.00
C SER A 218 -12.87 -7.69 6.80
N GLN A 219 -13.77 -6.74 7.10
CA GLN A 219 -15.02 -7.03 7.81
C GLN A 219 -15.92 -7.99 7.02
N LYS A 220 -16.10 -7.75 5.71
CA LYS A 220 -16.86 -8.64 4.83
C LYS A 220 -16.22 -10.03 4.71
N LEU A 221 -14.91 -10.07 4.57
CA LEU A 221 -14.15 -11.33 4.51
C LEU A 221 -14.31 -12.12 5.81
N GLY A 222 -14.10 -11.49 6.97
CA GLY A 222 -14.25 -12.12 8.28
C GLY A 222 -15.66 -12.68 8.51
N ALA A 223 -16.71 -11.91 8.15
CA ALA A 223 -18.10 -12.37 8.23
C ALA A 223 -18.35 -13.61 7.36
N THR A 224 -17.82 -13.62 6.13
CA THR A 224 -17.98 -14.72 5.20
C THR A 224 -17.24 -15.98 5.68
N LEU A 225 -16.00 -15.83 6.16
CA LEU A 225 -15.20 -16.92 6.70
C LEU A 225 -15.86 -17.53 7.96
N ALA A 226 -16.29 -16.71 8.90
CA ALA A 226 -16.97 -17.15 10.11
C ALA A 226 -18.22 -18.00 9.77
N LYS A 227 -19.05 -17.53 8.81
CA LYS A 227 -20.21 -18.28 8.33
C LYS A 227 -19.83 -19.63 7.73
N LYS A 228 -18.78 -19.67 6.89
CA LYS A 228 -18.30 -20.93 6.27
C LYS A 228 -17.73 -21.91 7.28
N MET A 229 -17.08 -21.42 8.32
CA MET A 229 -16.49 -22.24 9.38
C MET A 229 -17.51 -22.65 10.45
N GLY A 230 -18.73 -22.10 10.43
CA GLY A 230 -19.75 -22.39 11.44
C GLY A 230 -19.44 -21.83 12.84
N ILE A 231 -18.66 -20.74 12.90
CA ILE A 231 -18.25 -20.08 14.15
C ILE A 231 -18.65 -18.60 14.15
N SER A 232 -18.56 -17.94 15.30
CA SER A 232 -18.79 -16.49 15.38
C SER A 232 -17.67 -15.68 14.71
N GLN A 233 -17.96 -14.46 14.27
CA GLN A 233 -16.92 -13.55 13.74
C GLN A 233 -15.83 -13.26 14.78
N LYS A 234 -16.18 -13.24 16.07
CA LYS A 234 -15.24 -13.02 17.15
C LYS A 234 -14.25 -14.19 17.24
N GLU A 235 -14.73 -15.41 17.27
CA GLU A 235 -13.88 -16.62 17.29
C GLU A 235 -12.98 -16.71 16.06
N GLN A 236 -13.52 -16.41 14.87
CA GLN A 236 -12.74 -16.38 13.62
C GLN A 236 -11.60 -15.36 13.71
N LEU A 237 -11.91 -14.14 14.19
CA LEU A 237 -10.91 -13.08 14.31
C LEU A 237 -9.85 -13.43 15.37
N GLU A 238 -10.26 -13.85 16.57
CA GLU A 238 -9.36 -14.25 17.66
C GLU A 238 -8.45 -15.40 17.22
N GLY A 239 -9.00 -16.42 16.57
CA GLY A 239 -8.23 -17.55 16.03
C GLY A 239 -7.18 -17.10 15.03
N PHE A 240 -7.52 -16.15 14.15
CA PHE A 240 -6.56 -15.59 13.20
C PHE A 240 -5.50 -14.72 13.88
N LEU A 241 -5.89 -13.81 14.79
CA LEU A 241 -4.95 -12.94 15.49
C LEU A 241 -3.95 -13.72 16.36
N ASN A 242 -4.36 -14.84 16.92
CA ASN A 242 -3.47 -15.73 17.68
C ASN A 242 -2.36 -16.38 16.84
N THR A 243 -2.48 -16.35 15.50
CA THR A 243 -1.38 -16.80 14.60
C THR A 243 -0.33 -15.74 14.35
N LEU A 244 -0.58 -14.49 14.73
CA LEU A 244 0.34 -13.37 14.55
C LEU A 244 1.26 -13.24 15.77
N LEU A 245 2.55 -12.95 15.56
CA LEU A 245 3.47 -12.72 16.68
C LEU A 245 3.04 -11.56 17.59
N GLN A 246 2.48 -10.49 17.00
CA GLN A 246 1.98 -9.35 17.75
C GLN A 246 0.61 -9.59 18.40
N GLY A 247 -0.11 -10.67 18.07
CA GLY A 247 -1.44 -10.99 18.60
C GLY A 247 -2.52 -9.95 18.29
N ARG A 248 -2.30 -9.06 17.33
CA ARG A 248 -3.23 -7.98 16.95
C ARG A 248 -3.25 -7.70 15.46
N ALA A 249 -4.35 -7.13 14.99
CA ALA A 249 -4.44 -6.58 13.64
C ALA A 249 -3.57 -5.31 13.51
N GLN A 250 -3.21 -4.98 12.28
CA GLN A 250 -2.59 -3.71 11.93
C GLN A 250 -3.66 -2.65 11.67
N THR A 251 -3.31 -1.37 11.85
CA THR A 251 -4.16 -0.23 11.46
C THR A 251 -3.83 0.23 10.04
N ALA A 252 -4.76 0.98 9.42
CA ALA A 252 -4.50 1.59 8.12
C ALA A 252 -3.37 2.62 8.19
N GLU A 253 -3.19 3.28 9.33
CA GLU A 253 -2.13 4.24 9.62
C GLU A 253 -0.75 3.57 9.70
N GLU A 254 -0.64 2.37 10.28
CA GLU A 254 0.61 1.59 10.29
C GLU A 254 1.03 1.21 8.87
N ILE A 255 0.07 0.82 8.03
CA ILE A 255 0.33 0.56 6.60
C ILE A 255 0.74 1.85 5.87
N ALA A 256 0.06 2.97 6.17
CA ALA A 256 0.38 4.27 5.56
C ALA A 256 1.78 4.76 5.96
N SER A 257 2.23 4.53 7.20
CA SER A 257 3.57 4.86 7.66
C SER A 257 4.66 4.08 6.92
N ALA A 258 4.46 2.78 6.71
CA ALA A 258 5.37 1.96 5.90
C ALA A 258 5.36 2.40 4.42
N ALA A 259 4.19 2.77 3.88
CA ALA A 259 4.09 3.31 2.53
C ALA A 259 4.83 4.66 2.39
N LEU A 260 4.73 5.54 3.39
CA LEU A 260 5.46 6.81 3.44
C LEU A 260 6.98 6.56 3.40
N PHE A 261 7.49 5.68 4.26
CA PHE A 261 8.91 5.31 4.26
C PHE A 261 9.37 4.83 2.89
N LEU A 262 8.64 3.87 2.28
CA LEU A 262 9.00 3.31 0.97
C LEU A 262 8.88 4.32 -0.17
N CYS A 263 8.05 5.35 -0.04
CA CYS A 263 7.88 6.40 -1.05
C CYS A 263 8.79 7.61 -0.86
N SER A 264 9.42 7.77 0.31
CA SER A 264 10.36 8.85 0.62
C SER A 264 11.80 8.51 0.25
N ASP A 265 12.69 9.49 0.32
CA ASP A 265 14.12 9.32 0.06
C ASP A 265 14.84 8.53 1.18
N GLN A 266 14.19 8.32 2.33
CA GLN A 266 14.69 7.46 3.41
C GLN A 266 14.88 6.00 2.98
N SER A 267 14.17 5.56 1.95
CA SER A 267 14.28 4.22 1.36
C SER A 267 15.02 4.20 0.02
N SER A 268 15.93 5.16 -0.22
CA SER A 268 16.66 5.34 -1.49
C SER A 268 17.40 4.09 -1.98
N ALA A 269 17.87 3.24 -1.06
CA ALA A 269 18.56 1.98 -1.37
C ALA A 269 17.62 0.77 -1.52
N ILE A 270 16.29 0.96 -1.40
CA ILE A 270 15.31 -0.14 -1.42
C ILE A 270 14.54 -0.11 -2.75
N THR A 271 14.71 -1.15 -3.57
CA THR A 271 13.94 -1.38 -4.80
C THR A 271 13.81 -2.88 -5.08
N GLY A 272 12.73 -3.32 -5.71
CA GLY A 272 12.43 -4.71 -6.01
C GLY A 272 11.99 -5.55 -4.81
N GLN A 273 11.79 -4.93 -3.64
CA GLN A 273 11.48 -5.63 -2.40
C GLN A 273 9.97 -5.76 -2.16
N SER A 274 9.60 -6.79 -1.40
CA SER A 274 8.25 -7.00 -0.87
C SER A 274 8.29 -7.00 0.66
N ILE A 275 7.94 -5.87 1.26
CA ILE A 275 8.04 -5.63 2.70
C ILE A 275 6.74 -6.04 3.40
N ASN A 276 6.84 -6.87 4.43
CA ASN A 276 5.70 -7.26 5.25
C ASN A 276 5.39 -6.19 6.30
N VAL A 277 4.09 -5.90 6.47
CA VAL A 277 3.53 -5.13 7.60
C VAL A 277 2.34 -5.92 8.09
N ASP A 278 2.60 -7.03 8.77
CA ASP A 278 1.66 -8.13 8.99
C ASP A 278 1.64 -8.65 10.43
N GLY A 279 2.31 -7.97 11.37
CA GLY A 279 2.35 -8.38 12.76
C GLY A 279 3.14 -9.67 13.02
N GLY A 280 4.00 -10.06 12.07
CA GLY A 280 4.80 -11.28 12.18
C GLY A 280 4.05 -12.53 11.74
N ALA A 281 3.19 -12.42 10.71
CA ALA A 281 2.49 -13.55 10.11
C ALA A 281 3.35 -14.31 9.08
N ALA A 282 4.26 -13.64 8.38
CA ALA A 282 5.16 -14.25 7.42
C ALA A 282 6.58 -13.69 7.55
N PHE A 283 7.60 -14.53 7.27
CA PHE A 283 9.02 -14.20 7.48
C PHE A 283 9.81 -14.08 6.16
N PHE A 284 9.20 -14.14 5.01
CA PHE A 284 9.86 -14.16 3.69
C PHE A 284 9.18 -13.26 2.66
#